data_1cab148eacd64a4a35aa8b7c2fcb8105
#
_entry.id   1cab148eacd64a4a35aa8b7c2fcb8105
#
_cell.length_a   1.000
_cell.length_b   1.000
_cell.length_c   1.000
_cell.angle_alpha   90.00
_cell.angle_beta   90.00
_cell.angle_gamma   90.00
#
_symmetry.space_group_name_H-M   'P 1'
#
loop_
_entity.id
_entity.type
_entity.pdbx_description
1 polymer ?
#
loop_
_entity_poly.entity_id
_entity_poly.type
_entity_poly.pdbx_seq_one_letter_code
_entity_poly.pdbx_strand_id
1 'polypeptide(L)'
;MTRLQSGERHRIRFKLNGAAVHGEAEPRMLLTDFLRQQIGATGTHVGCEHGVCGACTVTVDGMIARACLTLAVQVDGSDVRTVEGLAPAPDRLGVLQEAFKRHHALQCGFCTAGILMSLDHYLREWPDPTEAEIRDLLSGHLCRCTGYTPIVHAALDAAGRLANHHHAEKADV
;
A
#
# COMPACT_ATOMS: atom_id res chain seq x y z
N MET A 1 22.95 15.68 12.28
CA MET A 1 22.47 15.22 10.96
C MET A 1 23.67 15.03 10.05
N THR A 2 23.89 13.83 9.54
CA THR A 2 24.96 13.57 8.57
C THR A 2 24.52 14.13 7.21
N ARG A 3 25.36 14.96 6.59
CA ARG A 3 25.08 15.52 5.27
C ARG A 3 25.34 14.46 4.22
N LEU A 4 24.32 14.13 3.42
CA LEU A 4 24.43 13.20 2.29
C LEU A 4 25.16 13.89 1.13
N GLN A 5 26.12 13.19 0.51
CA GLN A 5 26.88 13.71 -0.65
C GLN A 5 26.21 13.32 -1.96
N SER A 6 26.11 14.27 -2.89
CA SER A 6 25.59 13.99 -4.24
C SER A 6 26.55 13.07 -5.00
N GLY A 7 26.00 12.06 -5.68
CA GLY A 7 26.78 11.07 -6.41
C GLY A 7 27.37 9.93 -5.59
N GLU A 8 27.26 9.99 -4.26
CA GLU A 8 27.63 8.89 -3.37
C GLU A 8 26.42 8.01 -3.08
N ARG A 9 26.66 6.71 -2.90
CA ARG A 9 25.64 5.76 -2.45
C ARG A 9 25.68 5.65 -0.94
N HIS A 10 24.51 5.76 -0.31
CA HIS A 10 24.34 5.69 1.13
C HIS A 10 23.61 4.39 1.47
N ARG A 11 24.12 3.69 2.48
CA ARG A 11 23.49 2.47 2.98
C ARG A 11 22.20 2.81 3.72
N ILE A 12 21.13 2.12 3.36
CA ILE A 12 19.80 2.25 3.94
C ILE A 12 19.41 0.92 4.56
N ARG A 13 18.84 0.96 5.76
CA ARG A 13 18.32 -0.20 6.48
C ARG A 13 16.94 0.14 7.02
N PHE A 14 15.97 -0.68 6.74
CA PHE A 14 14.59 -0.48 7.20
C PHE A 14 13.88 -1.83 7.32
N LYS A 15 12.66 -1.83 7.87
CA LYS A 15 11.78 -3.01 7.80
C LYS A 15 10.91 -2.90 6.57
N LEU A 16 10.78 -3.98 5.80
CA LEU A 16 9.82 -4.11 4.71
C LEU A 16 8.90 -5.29 5.00
N ASN A 17 7.61 -5.01 5.17
CA ASN A 17 6.60 -6.02 5.49
C ASN A 17 7.01 -6.88 6.72
N GLY A 18 7.58 -6.25 7.72
CA GLY A 18 8.05 -6.89 8.96
C GLY A 18 9.46 -7.51 8.89
N ALA A 19 10.05 -7.68 7.71
CA ALA A 19 11.40 -8.23 7.54
C ALA A 19 12.45 -7.12 7.45
N ALA A 20 13.62 -7.31 8.08
CA ALA A 20 14.74 -6.39 7.95
C ALA A 20 15.36 -6.49 6.55
N VAL A 21 15.45 -5.37 5.86
CA VAL A 21 16.07 -5.25 4.53
C VAL A 21 17.12 -4.14 4.53
N HIS A 22 18.04 -4.21 3.58
CA HIS A 22 19.06 -3.18 3.38
C HIS A 22 19.42 -3.06 1.90
N GLY A 23 19.95 -1.92 1.53
CA GLY A 23 20.47 -1.65 0.21
C GLY A 23 21.26 -0.35 0.19
N GLU A 24 21.62 0.12 -1.00
CA GLU A 24 22.34 1.35 -1.21
C GLU A 24 21.62 2.22 -2.22
N ALA A 25 21.46 3.49 -1.91
CA ALA A 25 20.81 4.45 -2.79
C ALA A 25 21.56 5.78 -2.84
N GLU A 26 21.52 6.43 -4.00
CA GLU A 26 21.86 7.83 -4.10
C GLU A 26 20.82 8.69 -3.39
N PRO A 27 21.17 9.89 -2.86
CA PRO A 27 20.24 10.74 -2.12
C PRO A 27 18.96 11.10 -2.87
N ARG A 28 19.00 11.13 -4.20
CA ARG A 28 17.85 11.47 -5.06
C ARG A 28 17.05 10.26 -5.56
N MET A 29 17.44 9.03 -5.22
CA MET A 29 16.71 7.83 -5.64
C MET A 29 15.34 7.81 -4.98
N LEU A 30 14.29 7.63 -5.78
CA LEU A 30 12.91 7.50 -5.28
C LEU A 30 12.74 6.17 -4.55
N LEU A 31 11.91 6.18 -3.50
CA LEU A 31 11.57 4.96 -2.76
C LEU A 31 10.96 3.90 -3.69
N THR A 32 10.12 4.30 -4.63
CA THR A 32 9.53 3.38 -5.61
C THR A 32 10.58 2.64 -6.44
N ASP A 33 11.63 3.33 -6.91
CA ASP A 33 12.70 2.72 -7.71
C ASP A 33 13.56 1.81 -6.84
N PHE A 34 13.85 2.23 -5.62
CA PHE A 34 14.57 1.43 -4.66
C PHE A 34 13.85 0.11 -4.34
N LEU A 35 12.55 0.17 -4.01
CA LEU A 35 11.72 -1.00 -3.73
C LEU A 35 11.70 -1.96 -4.92
N ARG A 36 11.47 -1.44 -6.13
CA ARG A 36 11.32 -2.26 -7.34
C ARG A 36 12.64 -2.83 -7.86
N GLN A 37 13.70 -2.03 -7.91
CA GLN A 37 14.94 -2.36 -8.60
C GLN A 37 16.00 -2.96 -7.67
N GLN A 38 16.08 -2.51 -6.41
CA GLN A 38 17.09 -2.98 -5.46
C GLN A 38 16.56 -4.11 -4.57
N ILE A 39 15.29 -4.01 -4.12
CA ILE A 39 14.70 -4.97 -3.21
C ILE A 39 13.90 -6.05 -3.94
N GLY A 40 13.38 -5.75 -5.14
CA GLY A 40 12.54 -6.68 -5.91
C GLY A 40 11.06 -6.67 -5.49
N ALA A 41 10.63 -5.72 -4.64
CA ALA A 41 9.23 -5.52 -4.26
C ALA A 41 8.48 -4.80 -5.40
N THR A 42 8.08 -5.55 -6.42
CA THR A 42 7.53 -5.03 -7.68
C THR A 42 6.05 -4.71 -7.64
N GLY A 43 5.33 -5.05 -6.57
CA GLY A 43 3.91 -4.75 -6.37
C GLY A 43 3.62 -3.24 -6.23
N THR A 44 4.62 -2.45 -5.82
CA THR A 44 4.52 -0.98 -5.84
C THR A 44 4.66 -0.48 -7.27
N HIS A 45 3.57 -0.06 -7.91
CA HIS A 45 3.56 0.38 -9.31
C HIS A 45 3.89 1.87 -9.45
N VAL A 46 4.37 2.28 -10.63
CA VAL A 46 4.74 3.67 -10.96
C VAL A 46 3.94 4.14 -12.17
N GLY A 47 3.00 5.07 -11.98
CA GLY A 47 2.14 5.55 -13.06
C GLY A 47 2.33 7.01 -13.45
N CYS A 48 2.68 7.92 -12.51
CA CYS A 48 2.73 9.35 -12.80
C CYS A 48 3.99 10.09 -12.31
N GLU A 49 4.70 9.56 -11.32
CA GLU A 49 5.89 10.14 -10.68
C GLU A 49 5.70 11.56 -10.08
N HIS A 50 4.46 11.99 -9.88
CA HIS A 50 4.13 13.29 -9.26
C HIS A 50 2.96 13.23 -8.28
N GLY A 51 2.70 12.03 -7.72
CA GLY A 51 1.82 11.85 -6.56
C GLY A 51 0.32 11.77 -6.84
N VAL A 52 -0.13 11.92 -8.10
CA VAL A 52 -1.56 12.05 -8.46
C VAL A 52 -2.26 10.71 -8.58
N CYS A 53 -1.66 9.71 -9.25
CA CYS A 53 -2.37 8.49 -9.64
C CYS A 53 -2.60 7.49 -8.50
N GLY A 54 -1.87 7.56 -7.41
CA GLY A 54 -2.01 6.65 -6.27
C GLY A 54 -1.42 5.25 -6.43
N ALA A 55 -0.96 4.85 -7.62
CA ALA A 55 -0.48 3.49 -7.89
C ALA A 55 0.73 3.07 -7.04
N CYS A 56 1.55 4.03 -6.60
CA CYS A 56 2.75 3.81 -5.79
C CYS A 56 2.50 3.95 -4.27
N THR A 57 1.27 3.84 -3.82
CA THR A 57 0.94 3.98 -2.39
C THR A 57 1.58 2.86 -1.57
N VAL A 58 2.23 3.25 -0.49
CA VAL A 58 2.82 2.40 0.55
C VAL A 58 2.47 2.98 1.91
N THR A 59 2.79 2.30 3.01
CA THR A 59 2.86 2.96 4.32
C THR A 59 4.30 3.08 4.78
N VAL A 60 4.62 4.18 5.44
CA VAL A 60 5.90 4.42 6.11
C VAL A 60 5.58 4.81 7.55
N ASP A 61 6.08 4.05 8.51
CA ASP A 61 5.81 4.21 9.93
C ASP A 61 4.31 4.33 10.25
N GLY A 62 3.51 3.49 9.59
CA GLY A 62 2.05 3.44 9.73
C GLY A 62 1.26 4.49 8.92
N MET A 63 1.90 5.47 8.30
CA MET A 63 1.25 6.54 7.53
C MET A 63 1.29 6.29 6.03
N ILE A 64 0.20 6.63 5.33
CA ILE A 64 0.13 6.55 3.87
C ILE A 64 1.15 7.50 3.22
N ALA A 65 1.92 6.98 2.29
CA ALA A 65 2.90 7.73 1.52
C ALA A 65 2.84 7.38 0.02
N ARG A 66 3.20 8.35 -0.82
CA ARG A 66 3.43 8.12 -2.25
C ARG A 66 4.93 7.83 -2.47
N ALA A 67 5.28 6.58 -2.74
CA ALA A 67 6.69 6.18 -2.90
C ALA A 67 7.40 6.92 -4.04
N CYS A 68 6.69 7.45 -5.03
CA CYS A 68 7.24 8.29 -6.08
C CYS A 68 7.53 9.75 -5.63
N LEU A 69 7.12 10.15 -4.43
CA LEU A 69 7.44 11.46 -3.82
C LEU A 69 8.33 11.32 -2.58
N THR A 70 8.71 10.11 -2.22
CA THR A 70 9.56 9.79 -1.08
C THR A 70 10.93 9.38 -1.58
N LEU A 71 11.99 9.93 -1.01
CA LEU A 71 13.36 9.51 -1.32
C LEU A 71 13.71 8.24 -0.51
N ALA A 72 14.44 7.31 -1.12
CA ALA A 72 14.84 6.07 -0.47
C ALA A 72 15.63 6.30 0.83
N VAL A 73 16.46 7.34 0.88
CA VAL A 73 17.25 7.70 2.09
C VAL A 73 16.38 8.20 3.25
N GLN A 74 15.12 8.60 3.01
CA GLN A 74 14.21 9.08 4.05
C GLN A 74 13.62 7.95 4.89
N VAL A 75 13.63 6.72 4.38
CA VAL A 75 13.07 5.56 5.09
C VAL A 75 14.12 4.75 5.86
N ASP A 76 15.35 5.28 6.00
CA ASP A 76 16.36 4.63 6.84
C ASP A 76 15.89 4.56 8.30
N GLY A 77 15.82 3.34 8.85
CA GLY A 77 15.29 3.06 10.18
C GLY A 77 13.78 2.89 10.29
N SER A 78 13.02 3.16 9.23
CA SER A 78 11.54 3.13 9.22
C SER A 78 10.95 1.72 9.06
N ASP A 79 9.63 1.61 9.27
CA ASP A 79 8.81 0.44 8.92
C ASP A 79 7.98 0.74 7.68
N VAL A 80 8.32 0.09 6.56
CA VAL A 80 7.64 0.25 5.27
C VAL A 80 6.76 -0.97 5.01
N ARG A 81 5.50 -0.74 4.65
CA ARG A 81 4.62 -1.82 4.17
C ARG A 81 4.20 -1.55 2.73
N THR A 82 4.17 -2.62 1.95
CA THR A 82 3.73 -2.64 0.56
C THR A 82 2.61 -3.66 0.37
N VAL A 83 2.02 -3.72 -0.82
CA VAL A 83 0.90 -4.64 -1.12
C VAL A 83 1.27 -6.11 -0.90
N GLU A 84 2.54 -6.48 -1.04
CA GLU A 84 3.02 -7.83 -0.75
C GLU A 84 2.82 -8.24 0.72
N GLY A 85 2.81 -7.27 1.63
CA GLY A 85 2.59 -7.50 3.06
C GLY A 85 1.12 -7.54 3.49
N LEU A 86 0.16 -7.44 2.57
CA LEU A 86 -1.28 -7.53 2.89
C LEU A 86 -1.78 -8.97 2.95
N ALA A 87 -1.13 -9.88 2.25
CA ALA A 87 -1.47 -11.30 2.28
C ALA A 87 -0.93 -11.94 3.57
N PRO A 88 -1.74 -12.74 4.30
CA PRO A 88 -1.29 -13.42 5.51
C PRO A 88 -0.28 -14.55 5.23
N ALA A 89 -0.27 -15.08 4.00
CA ALA A 89 0.69 -16.08 3.53
C ALA A 89 0.78 -16.02 1.99
N PRO A 90 1.86 -16.53 1.36
CA PRO A 90 2.05 -16.45 -0.09
C PRO A 90 0.94 -17.11 -0.93
N ASP A 91 0.27 -18.10 -0.37
CA ASP A 91 -0.81 -18.88 -1.00
C ASP A 91 -2.21 -18.48 -0.54
N ARG A 92 -2.33 -17.47 0.33
CA ARG A 92 -3.60 -17.07 0.93
C ARG A 92 -3.82 -15.56 0.85
N LEU A 93 -4.91 -15.17 0.24
CA LEU A 93 -5.33 -13.76 0.15
C LEU A 93 -5.85 -13.25 1.50
N GLY A 94 -5.61 -11.99 1.80
CA GLY A 94 -6.28 -11.28 2.89
C GLY A 94 -7.74 -10.94 2.56
N VAL A 95 -8.52 -10.58 3.58
CA VAL A 95 -9.97 -10.29 3.45
C VAL A 95 -10.26 -9.28 2.34
N LEU A 96 -9.49 -8.19 2.29
CA LEU A 96 -9.65 -7.14 1.28
C LEU A 96 -9.30 -7.64 -0.13
N GLN A 97 -8.23 -8.43 -0.27
CA GLN A 97 -7.83 -9.02 -1.55
C GLN A 97 -8.87 -10.04 -2.06
N GLU A 98 -9.44 -10.85 -1.16
CA GLU A 98 -10.54 -11.77 -1.49
C GLU A 98 -11.79 -11.03 -1.94
N ALA A 99 -12.16 -9.93 -1.27
CA ALA A 99 -13.28 -9.09 -1.67
C ALA A 99 -13.06 -8.50 -3.08
N PHE A 100 -11.86 -8.01 -3.39
CA PHE A 100 -11.50 -7.54 -4.72
C PHE A 100 -11.66 -8.61 -5.79
N LYS A 101 -11.23 -9.84 -5.50
CA LYS A 101 -11.39 -10.99 -6.39
C LYS A 101 -12.88 -11.32 -6.61
N ARG A 102 -13.67 -11.35 -5.54
CA ARG A 102 -15.10 -11.70 -5.56
C ARG A 102 -15.93 -10.70 -6.35
N HIS A 103 -15.67 -9.41 -6.17
CA HIS A 103 -16.41 -8.33 -6.82
C HIS A 103 -15.83 -7.93 -8.17
N HIS A 104 -14.85 -8.67 -8.71
CA HIS A 104 -14.14 -8.30 -9.94
C HIS A 104 -13.64 -6.84 -9.92
N ALA A 105 -13.15 -6.39 -8.76
CA ALA A 105 -12.73 -5.03 -8.49
C ALA A 105 -11.37 -4.66 -9.13
N LEU A 106 -10.88 -5.49 -10.02
CA LEU A 106 -9.64 -5.27 -10.79
C LEU A 106 -9.82 -5.81 -12.22
N GLN A 107 -9.12 -5.19 -13.16
CA GLN A 107 -9.00 -5.66 -14.54
C GLN A 107 -7.53 -5.79 -14.90
N CYS A 108 -6.85 -4.71 -15.34
CA CYS A 108 -5.40 -4.77 -15.59
C CYS A 108 -4.55 -4.91 -14.32
N GLY A 109 -5.08 -4.58 -13.14
CA GLY A 109 -4.40 -4.70 -11.85
C GLY A 109 -3.46 -3.55 -11.50
N PHE A 110 -3.18 -2.61 -12.40
CA PHE A 110 -2.16 -1.59 -12.20
C PHE A 110 -2.43 -0.64 -11.03
N CYS A 111 -3.67 -0.16 -10.86
CA CYS A 111 -4.07 0.69 -9.75
C CYS A 111 -4.33 -0.10 -8.45
N THR A 112 -4.50 -1.41 -8.55
CA THR A 112 -5.01 -2.27 -7.46
C THR A 112 -4.11 -2.25 -6.24
N ALA A 113 -2.80 -2.33 -6.42
CA ALA A 113 -1.85 -2.32 -5.31
C ALA A 113 -1.98 -1.06 -4.44
N GLY A 114 -1.98 0.11 -5.07
CA GLY A 114 -2.10 1.38 -4.34
C GLY A 114 -3.47 1.55 -3.67
N ILE A 115 -4.55 1.13 -4.33
CA ILE A 115 -5.90 1.16 -3.76
C ILE A 115 -6.01 0.24 -2.54
N LEU A 116 -5.49 -0.99 -2.62
CA LEU A 116 -5.48 -1.95 -1.51
C LEU A 116 -4.72 -1.39 -0.31
N MET A 117 -3.56 -0.75 -0.51
CA MET A 117 -2.80 -0.11 0.57
C MET A 117 -3.58 1.00 1.26
N SER A 118 -4.26 1.87 0.48
CA SER A 118 -5.07 2.95 1.04
C SER A 118 -6.30 2.42 1.77
N LEU A 119 -6.98 1.42 1.23
CA LEU A 119 -8.14 0.79 1.89
C LEU A 119 -7.73 0.02 3.15
N ASP A 120 -6.63 -0.73 3.14
CA ASP A 120 -6.13 -1.44 4.34
C ASP A 120 -5.85 -0.45 5.48
N HIS A 121 -5.18 0.66 5.16
CA HIS A 121 -4.93 1.72 6.15
C HIS A 121 -6.23 2.35 6.65
N TYR A 122 -7.13 2.74 5.74
CA TYR A 122 -8.38 3.39 6.08
C TYR A 122 -9.28 2.52 6.96
N LEU A 123 -9.49 1.25 6.59
CA LEU A 123 -10.38 0.33 7.29
C LEU A 123 -9.87 -0.08 8.69
N ARG A 124 -8.57 0.10 8.98
CA ARG A 124 -8.01 -0.07 10.33
C ARG A 124 -8.43 1.07 11.27
N GLU A 125 -8.52 2.29 10.73
CA GLU A 125 -8.89 3.49 11.50
C GLU A 125 -10.41 3.66 11.56
N TRP A 126 -11.10 3.36 10.46
CA TRP A 126 -12.56 3.50 10.28
C TRP A 126 -13.16 2.21 9.73
N PRO A 127 -13.53 1.27 10.63
CA PRO A 127 -13.95 -0.08 10.24
C PRO A 127 -15.37 -0.16 9.65
N ASP A 128 -16.19 0.87 9.81
CA ASP A 128 -17.57 0.95 9.30
C ASP A 128 -17.76 2.15 8.36
N PRO A 129 -17.15 2.13 7.17
CA PRO A 129 -17.22 3.24 6.24
C PRO A 129 -18.55 3.27 5.50
N THR A 130 -19.01 4.47 5.18
CA THR A 130 -20.09 4.70 4.21
C THR A 130 -19.54 4.59 2.77
N GLU A 131 -20.46 4.37 1.82
CA GLU A 131 -20.11 4.40 0.39
C GLU A 131 -19.47 5.75 -0.03
N ALA A 132 -19.97 6.86 0.52
CA ALA A 132 -19.47 8.20 0.22
C ALA A 132 -18.01 8.37 0.66
N GLU A 133 -17.66 7.89 1.83
CA GLU A 133 -16.28 7.94 2.36
C GLU A 133 -15.33 7.08 1.53
N ILE A 134 -15.76 5.88 1.11
CA ILE A 134 -14.96 5.05 0.20
C ILE A 134 -14.76 5.75 -1.15
N ARG A 135 -15.79 6.40 -1.70
CA ARG A 135 -15.67 7.16 -2.95
C ARG A 135 -14.73 8.35 -2.82
N ASP A 136 -14.76 9.03 -1.68
CA ASP A 136 -13.84 10.14 -1.37
C ASP A 136 -12.39 9.64 -1.31
N LEU A 137 -12.13 8.57 -0.55
CA LEU A 137 -10.80 7.94 -0.50
C LEU A 137 -10.30 7.56 -1.92
N LEU A 138 -11.17 6.99 -2.74
CA LEU A 138 -10.82 6.56 -4.10
C LEU A 138 -10.56 7.75 -5.05
N SER A 139 -10.97 8.96 -4.71
CA SER A 139 -10.65 10.17 -5.48
C SER A 139 -9.14 10.42 -5.58
N GLY A 140 -8.36 9.93 -4.62
CA GLY A 140 -6.90 9.93 -4.62
C GLY A 140 -6.24 8.83 -5.46
N HIS A 141 -7.02 8.05 -6.23
CA HIS A 141 -6.54 6.93 -7.04
C HIS A 141 -7.13 6.95 -8.45
N LEU A 142 -6.28 6.80 -9.47
CA LEU A 142 -6.73 6.73 -10.86
C LEU A 142 -6.83 5.28 -11.33
N CYS A 143 -8.04 4.88 -11.70
CA CYS A 143 -8.30 3.60 -12.36
C CYS A 143 -8.95 3.85 -13.72
N ARG A 144 -8.34 3.34 -14.80
CA ARG A 144 -8.85 3.52 -16.17
C ARG A 144 -9.81 2.41 -16.60
N CYS A 145 -9.88 1.32 -15.84
CA CYS A 145 -10.52 0.09 -16.30
C CYS A 145 -11.89 -0.18 -15.67
N THR A 146 -12.01 -0.04 -14.32
CA THR A 146 -13.13 -0.63 -13.56
C THR A 146 -14.38 0.24 -13.46
N GLY A 147 -14.26 1.56 -13.67
CA GLY A 147 -15.33 2.51 -13.39
C GLY A 147 -15.65 2.68 -11.89
N TYR A 148 -14.75 2.17 -11.00
CA TYR A 148 -14.75 2.28 -9.54
C TYR A 148 -15.87 1.53 -8.79
N THR A 149 -17.06 1.38 -9.34
CA THR A 149 -18.20 0.75 -8.64
C THR A 149 -17.86 -0.63 -8.06
N PRO A 150 -17.20 -1.57 -8.79
CA PRO A 150 -16.79 -2.85 -8.22
C PRO A 150 -15.78 -2.69 -7.06
N ILE A 151 -14.93 -1.66 -7.10
CA ILE A 151 -13.96 -1.37 -6.04
C ILE A 151 -14.68 -0.90 -4.77
N VAL A 152 -15.67 -0.03 -4.91
CA VAL A 152 -16.52 0.44 -3.80
C VAL A 152 -17.23 -0.74 -3.14
N HIS A 153 -17.87 -1.61 -3.94
CA HIS A 153 -18.55 -2.80 -3.42
C HIS A 153 -17.58 -3.75 -2.69
N ALA A 154 -16.38 -3.95 -3.23
CA ALA A 154 -15.36 -4.79 -2.60
C ALA A 154 -14.88 -4.20 -1.27
N ALA A 155 -14.73 -2.88 -1.19
CA ALA A 155 -14.31 -2.21 0.04
C ALA A 155 -15.36 -2.33 1.15
N LEU A 156 -16.64 -2.13 0.83
CA LEU A 156 -17.76 -2.29 1.77
C LEU A 156 -17.94 -3.74 2.24
N ASP A 157 -17.83 -4.73 1.32
CA ASP A 157 -17.85 -6.16 1.69
C ASP A 157 -16.71 -6.51 2.63
N ALA A 158 -15.50 -6.02 2.34
CA ALA A 158 -14.34 -6.26 3.19
C ALA A 158 -14.51 -5.64 4.59
N ALA A 159 -15.02 -4.42 4.68
CA ALA A 159 -15.32 -3.75 5.95
C ALA A 159 -16.28 -4.56 6.82
N GLY A 160 -17.42 -4.99 6.25
CA GLY A 160 -18.38 -5.82 6.97
C GLY A 160 -17.81 -7.16 7.46
N ARG A 161 -16.92 -7.78 6.68
CA ARG A 161 -16.25 -9.03 7.06
C ARG A 161 -15.20 -8.83 8.16
N LEU A 162 -14.44 -7.75 8.10
CA LEU A 162 -13.46 -7.39 9.15
C LEU A 162 -14.15 -7.08 10.47
N ALA A 163 -15.26 -6.35 10.46
CA ALA A 163 -16.07 -6.08 11.65
C ALA A 163 -16.57 -7.36 12.32
N ASN A 164 -17.07 -8.32 11.53
CA ASN A 164 -17.54 -9.61 12.05
C ASN A 164 -16.42 -10.45 12.68
N HIS A 165 -15.19 -10.42 12.13
CA HIS A 165 -14.03 -11.09 12.73
C HIS A 165 -13.67 -10.49 14.09
N HIS A 166 -13.65 -9.17 14.24
CA HIS A 166 -13.38 -8.52 15.52
C HIS A 166 -14.44 -8.81 16.60
N HIS A 167 -15.71 -9.02 16.21
CA HIS A 167 -16.76 -9.41 17.13
C HIS A 167 -16.63 -10.86 17.59
N ALA A 168 -16.23 -11.77 16.71
CA ALA A 168 -16.02 -13.18 17.05
C ALA A 168 -14.86 -13.37 18.03
N GLU A 169 -13.73 -12.71 17.82
CA GLU A 169 -12.56 -12.78 18.72
C GLU A 169 -12.84 -12.22 20.13
N LYS A 170 -13.77 -11.26 20.26
CA LYS A 170 -14.17 -10.68 21.55
C LYS A 170 -15.21 -11.52 22.29
N ALA A 171 -15.90 -12.43 21.60
CA ALA A 171 -16.91 -13.30 22.19
C ALA A 171 -16.31 -14.59 22.80
N ASP A 172 -15.07 -14.94 22.44
CA ASP A 172 -14.34 -16.12 22.92
C ASP A 172 -13.40 -15.82 24.12
N VAL A 173 -13.45 -14.61 24.70
CA VAL A 173 -12.71 -14.18 25.90
C VAL A 173 -13.66 -13.89 27.04
#